data_5c7839646271e3157bed28661f85aa4b
#
_entry.id   5c7839646271e3157bed28661f85aa4b
#
_cell.length_a   1.000
_cell.length_b   1.000
_cell.length_c   1.000
_cell.angle_alpha   90.00
_cell.angle_beta   90.00
_cell.angle_gamma   90.00
#
_symmetry.space_group_name_H-M   'P 1'
#
loop_
_entity.id
_entity.type
_entity.pdbx_description
1 polymer ?
#
loop_
_entity_poly.entity_id
_entity_poly.type
_entity_poly.pdbx_seq_one_letter_code
_entity_poly.pdbx_strand_id
1 'polypeptide(L)'
;AGNAEDFANRCLNCNLCVQNCPMQIIKKADGDYPAVHIDYTDGFCDYDCRKCSEICPSGAIKRLTLAEKQKTQIGLAVINENTCIKCGLCVMKCPRGAISKEDGSFPLINTDECTGCGACQNACPVKAITVMPIEQQKIL
;
A
#
# COMPACT_ATOMS: atom_id res chain seq x y z
N ALA A 1 -3.98 7.59 -8.88
CA ALA A 1 -5.35 8.09 -8.81
C ALA A 1 -5.51 9.01 -7.61
N GLY A 2 -6.35 10.05 -7.70
CA GLY A 2 -6.66 10.93 -6.56
C GLY A 2 -7.58 10.22 -5.57
N ASN A 3 -8.68 9.66 -6.07
CA ASN A 3 -9.66 8.94 -5.27
C ASN A 3 -10.25 7.77 -6.08
N ALA A 4 -11.10 6.97 -5.43
CA ALA A 4 -11.68 5.78 -6.04
C ALA A 4 -12.60 6.11 -7.22
N GLU A 5 -13.37 7.19 -7.13
CA GLU A 5 -14.26 7.62 -8.22
C GLU A 5 -13.49 8.05 -9.46
N ASP A 6 -12.44 8.88 -9.28
CA ASP A 6 -11.58 9.32 -10.37
C ASP A 6 -10.87 8.13 -11.03
N PHE A 7 -10.39 7.20 -10.22
CA PHE A 7 -9.77 5.97 -10.71
C PHE A 7 -10.74 5.16 -11.58
N ALA A 8 -11.95 4.94 -11.08
CA ALA A 8 -12.96 4.15 -11.80
C ALA A 8 -13.37 4.80 -13.13
N ASN A 9 -13.51 6.12 -13.14
CA ASN A 9 -13.88 6.85 -14.35
C ASN A 9 -12.81 6.77 -15.44
N ARG A 10 -11.55 6.58 -15.07
CA ARG A 10 -10.42 6.54 -16.01
C ARG A 10 -9.95 5.12 -16.32
N CYS A 11 -10.24 4.14 -15.47
CA CYS A 11 -9.76 2.78 -15.63
C CYS A 11 -10.41 2.10 -16.87
N LEU A 12 -9.57 1.64 -17.78
CA LEU A 12 -9.99 0.91 -18.98
C LEU A 12 -10.16 -0.59 -18.77
N ASN A 13 -9.90 -1.07 -17.57
CA ASN A 13 -9.97 -2.50 -17.23
C ASN A 13 -9.05 -3.39 -18.12
N CYS A 14 -7.92 -2.82 -18.54
CA CYS A 14 -7.00 -3.47 -19.47
C CYS A 14 -6.07 -4.51 -18.81
N ASN A 15 -6.02 -4.54 -17.48
CA ASN A 15 -5.21 -5.47 -16.66
C ASN A 15 -3.68 -5.31 -16.79
N LEU A 16 -3.18 -4.28 -17.43
CA LEU A 16 -1.74 -4.07 -17.58
C LEU A 16 -1.03 -3.87 -16.23
N CYS A 17 -1.65 -3.15 -15.30
CA CYS A 17 -1.11 -2.98 -13.95
C CYS A 17 -1.02 -4.31 -13.19
N VAL A 18 -2.01 -5.18 -13.36
CA VAL A 18 -2.04 -6.51 -12.75
C VAL A 18 -0.88 -7.37 -13.28
N GLN A 19 -0.69 -7.38 -14.60
CA GLN A 19 0.33 -8.20 -15.26
C GLN A 19 1.75 -7.71 -15.00
N ASN A 20 1.93 -6.40 -14.80
CA ASN A 20 3.24 -5.78 -14.70
C ASN A 20 3.69 -5.48 -13.26
N CYS A 21 2.86 -5.76 -12.26
CA CYS A 21 3.27 -5.58 -10.87
C CYS A 21 4.29 -6.66 -10.48
N PRO A 22 5.55 -6.29 -10.18
CA PRO A 22 6.58 -7.27 -9.84
C PRO A 22 6.32 -8.03 -8.55
N MET A 23 5.57 -7.42 -7.62
CA MET A 23 5.18 -8.04 -6.35
C MET A 23 3.83 -8.76 -6.45
N GLN A 24 3.14 -8.63 -7.57
CA GLN A 24 1.85 -9.27 -7.85
C GLN A 24 0.76 -8.97 -6.80
N ILE A 25 0.77 -7.77 -6.26
CA ILE A 25 -0.21 -7.33 -5.26
C ILE A 25 -1.44 -6.66 -5.88
N ILE A 26 -1.40 -6.31 -7.15
CA ILE A 26 -2.57 -5.75 -7.84
C ILE A 26 -3.38 -6.91 -8.42
N LYS A 27 -4.59 -7.07 -7.93
CA LYS A 27 -5.49 -8.15 -8.31
C LYS A 27 -6.72 -7.60 -9.01
N LYS A 28 -7.25 -8.39 -9.96
CA LYS A 28 -8.52 -8.07 -10.59
C LYS A 28 -9.65 -8.25 -9.58
N ALA A 29 -10.53 -7.26 -9.49
CA ALA A 29 -11.70 -7.35 -8.62
C ALA A 29 -12.79 -8.22 -9.27
N ASP A 30 -13.55 -8.92 -8.43
CA ASP A 30 -14.77 -9.61 -8.86
C ASP A 30 -15.89 -8.56 -8.95
N GLY A 31 -16.37 -8.31 -10.14
CA GLY A 31 -17.39 -7.30 -10.40
C GLY A 31 -16.87 -6.13 -11.23
N ASP A 32 -17.74 -5.15 -11.43
CA ASP A 32 -17.46 -4.05 -12.34
C ASP A 32 -16.71 -2.89 -11.69
N TYR A 33 -16.66 -2.86 -10.35
CA TYR A 33 -16.14 -1.71 -9.64
C TYR A 33 -15.73 -2.03 -8.20
N PRO A 34 -14.51 -1.64 -7.75
CA PRO A 34 -13.42 -1.14 -8.59
C PRO A 34 -12.81 -2.27 -9.43
N ALA A 35 -12.28 -1.93 -10.61
CA ALA A 35 -11.76 -2.92 -11.56
C ALA A 35 -10.58 -3.73 -11.00
N VAL A 36 -9.76 -3.12 -10.16
CA VAL A 36 -8.60 -3.75 -9.49
C VAL A 36 -8.51 -3.30 -8.04
N HIS A 37 -7.87 -4.11 -7.22
CA HIS A 37 -7.58 -3.79 -5.82
C HIS A 37 -6.18 -4.23 -5.44
N ILE A 38 -5.69 -3.78 -4.31
CA ILE A 38 -4.39 -4.18 -3.77
C ILE A 38 -4.59 -5.24 -2.70
N ASP A 39 -3.87 -6.34 -2.84
CA ASP A 39 -3.89 -7.46 -1.90
C ASP A 39 -2.47 -7.66 -1.35
N TYR A 40 -2.28 -7.42 -0.08
CA TYR A 40 -0.99 -7.54 0.61
C TYR A 40 -0.76 -8.92 1.24
N THR A 41 -1.59 -9.91 0.93
CA THR A 41 -1.47 -11.26 1.53
C THR A 41 -0.13 -11.90 1.23
N ASP A 42 0.32 -11.82 -0.03
CA ASP A 42 1.54 -12.49 -0.50
C ASP A 42 2.68 -11.51 -0.86
N GLY A 43 2.52 -10.23 -0.58
CA GLY A 43 3.53 -9.26 -0.95
C GLY A 43 3.22 -7.86 -0.45
N PHE A 44 4.02 -6.91 -0.90
CA PHE A 44 3.90 -5.51 -0.54
C PHE A 44 4.33 -4.62 -1.72
N CYS A 45 3.96 -3.34 -1.69
CA CYS A 45 4.40 -2.40 -2.72
C CYS A 45 5.87 -2.04 -2.50
N ASP A 46 6.72 -2.43 -3.44
CA ASP A 46 8.15 -2.15 -3.37
C ASP A 46 8.39 -0.64 -3.38
N TYR A 47 9.20 -0.17 -2.43
CA TYR A 47 9.55 1.23 -2.26
C TYR A 47 10.16 1.86 -3.52
N ASP A 48 10.95 1.09 -4.26
CA ASP A 48 11.65 1.53 -5.46
C ASP A 48 10.89 1.23 -6.76
N CYS A 49 9.63 0.84 -6.69
CA CYS A 49 8.82 0.45 -7.85
C CYS A 49 7.71 1.46 -8.14
N ARG A 50 7.51 1.79 -9.43
CA ARG A 50 6.39 2.61 -9.92
C ARG A 50 5.81 2.08 -11.24
N LYS A 51 6.01 0.81 -11.53
CA LYS A 51 5.63 0.21 -12.83
C LYS A 51 4.15 0.37 -13.17
N CYS A 52 3.26 0.21 -12.19
CA CYS A 52 1.83 0.37 -12.44
C CYS A 52 1.48 1.78 -12.92
N SER A 53 2.16 2.81 -12.40
CA SER A 53 1.94 4.19 -12.82
C SER A 53 2.51 4.47 -14.21
N GLU A 54 3.59 3.81 -14.59
CA GLU A 54 4.22 3.95 -15.91
C GLU A 54 3.42 3.27 -17.01
N ILE A 55 2.83 2.11 -16.69
CA ILE A 55 2.16 1.26 -17.69
C ILE A 55 0.69 1.64 -17.91
N CYS A 56 0.06 2.37 -17.01
CA CYS A 56 -1.36 2.70 -17.12
C CYS A 56 -1.63 3.64 -18.28
N PRO A 57 -2.32 3.19 -19.35
CA PRO A 57 -2.48 3.99 -20.57
C PRO A 57 -3.47 5.15 -20.42
N SER A 58 -4.43 5.02 -19.50
CA SER A 58 -5.49 6.03 -19.31
C SER A 58 -5.16 7.06 -18.24
N GLY A 59 -4.06 6.86 -17.49
CA GLY A 59 -3.75 7.72 -16.34
C GLY A 59 -4.65 7.49 -15.13
N ALA A 60 -5.42 6.40 -15.09
CA ALA A 60 -6.20 6.03 -13.91
C ALA A 60 -5.28 5.86 -12.71
N ILE A 61 -4.12 5.22 -12.92
CA ILE A 61 -3.01 5.26 -11.97
C ILE A 61 -2.12 6.42 -12.42
N LYS A 62 -2.08 7.46 -11.61
CA LYS A 62 -1.37 8.69 -11.93
C LYS A 62 0.13 8.43 -12.08
N ARG A 63 0.71 8.88 -13.20
CA ARG A 63 2.16 8.76 -13.41
C ARG A 63 2.90 9.64 -12.42
N LEU A 64 3.87 9.06 -11.71
CA LEU A 64 4.67 9.71 -10.68
C LEU A 64 6.15 9.51 -10.96
N THR A 65 6.98 10.47 -10.54
CA THR A 65 8.42 10.22 -10.42
C THR A 65 8.67 9.23 -9.29
N LEU A 66 9.85 8.61 -9.24
CA LEU A 66 10.17 7.69 -8.15
C LEU A 66 10.12 8.39 -6.79
N ALA A 67 10.64 9.63 -6.70
CA ALA A 67 10.60 10.40 -5.47
C ALA A 67 9.17 10.70 -5.01
N GLU A 68 8.28 11.04 -5.92
CA GLU A 68 6.86 11.26 -5.61
C GLU A 68 6.18 9.96 -5.18
N LYS A 69 6.45 8.85 -5.86
CA LYS A 69 5.90 7.54 -5.50
C LYS A 69 6.30 7.13 -4.08
N GLN A 70 7.54 7.34 -3.71
CA GLN A 70 8.06 6.99 -2.39
C GLN A 70 7.41 7.78 -1.25
N LYS A 71 6.76 8.88 -1.56
CA LYS A 71 6.02 9.74 -0.62
C LYS A 71 4.50 9.66 -0.79
N THR A 72 4.01 8.91 -1.78
CA THR A 72 2.57 8.82 -2.04
C THR A 72 1.91 7.89 -1.04
N GLN A 73 0.94 8.45 -0.31
CA GLN A 73 0.13 7.68 0.63
C GLN A 73 -1.02 7.00 -0.12
N ILE A 74 -1.00 5.67 -0.15
CA ILE A 74 -2.03 4.84 -0.80
C ILE A 74 -2.92 4.11 0.21
N GLY A 75 -2.53 4.12 1.47
CA GLY A 75 -3.24 3.50 2.56
C GLY A 75 -2.61 3.85 3.89
N LEU A 76 -3.15 3.33 4.98
CA LEU A 76 -2.61 3.50 6.33
C LEU A 76 -2.60 2.15 7.04
N ALA A 77 -1.46 1.81 7.62
CA ALA A 77 -1.35 0.61 8.44
C ALA A 77 -2.02 0.83 9.81
N VAL A 78 -2.74 -0.18 10.26
CA VAL A 78 -3.40 -0.20 11.58
C VAL A 78 -2.96 -1.45 12.32
N ILE A 79 -2.60 -1.31 13.58
CA ILE A 79 -2.14 -2.42 14.43
C ILE A 79 -3.26 -2.84 15.39
N ASN A 80 -3.55 -4.15 15.40
CA ASN A 80 -4.45 -4.73 16.38
C ASN A 80 -3.65 -5.15 17.61
N GLU A 81 -3.74 -4.36 18.68
CA GLU A 81 -3.01 -4.61 19.93
C GLU A 81 -3.39 -5.92 20.60
N ASN A 82 -4.62 -6.42 20.39
CA ASN A 82 -5.07 -7.69 20.93
C ASN A 82 -4.36 -8.90 20.33
N THR A 83 -3.82 -8.76 19.11
CA THR A 83 -3.13 -9.83 18.39
C THR A 83 -1.62 -9.63 18.40
N CYS A 84 -1.15 -8.40 18.50
CA CYS A 84 0.27 -8.04 18.43
C CYS A 84 1.09 -8.67 19.57
N ILE A 85 2.18 -9.34 19.19
CA ILE A 85 3.11 -9.96 20.16
C ILE A 85 4.34 -9.08 20.46
N LYS A 86 4.36 -7.85 19.98
CA LYS A 86 5.45 -6.88 20.24
C LYS A 86 6.83 -7.33 19.74
N CYS A 87 6.87 -8.12 18.66
CA CYS A 87 8.13 -8.68 18.14
C CYS A 87 9.06 -7.66 17.45
N GLY A 88 8.51 -6.51 17.00
CA GLY A 88 9.29 -5.44 16.38
C GLY A 88 9.66 -5.63 14.90
N LEU A 89 9.23 -6.69 14.24
CA LEU A 89 9.55 -6.95 12.83
C LEU A 89 9.03 -5.84 11.91
N CYS A 90 7.86 -5.30 12.22
CA CYS A 90 7.25 -4.21 11.42
C CYS A 90 8.13 -2.95 11.43
N VAL A 91 8.76 -2.64 12.54
CA VAL A 91 9.67 -1.49 12.67
C VAL A 91 10.85 -1.64 11.71
N MET A 92 11.41 -2.83 11.64
CA MET A 92 12.56 -3.13 10.77
C MET A 92 12.23 -3.13 9.30
N LYS A 93 10.98 -3.47 8.95
CA LYS A 93 10.54 -3.61 7.56
C LYS A 93 9.99 -2.34 6.94
N CYS A 94 9.65 -1.33 7.74
CA CYS A 94 9.10 -0.08 7.21
C CYS A 94 10.16 0.72 6.45
N PRO A 95 10.02 0.88 5.11
CA PRO A 95 11.03 1.59 4.32
C PRO A 95 11.05 3.11 4.59
N ARG A 96 9.98 3.64 5.18
CA ARG A 96 9.84 5.06 5.52
C ARG A 96 10.24 5.37 6.96
N GLY A 97 10.53 4.35 7.77
CA GLY A 97 10.74 4.56 9.20
C GLY A 97 9.51 5.11 9.92
N ALA A 98 8.32 4.81 9.41
CA ALA A 98 7.06 5.32 9.95
C ALA A 98 6.59 4.59 11.21
N ILE A 99 7.25 3.52 11.60
CA ILE A 99 6.88 2.70 12.75
C ILE A 99 7.99 2.81 13.80
N SER A 100 7.61 3.20 15.01
CA SER A 100 8.51 3.26 16.16
C SER A 100 7.98 2.38 17.28
N LYS A 101 8.90 1.88 18.12
CA LYS A 101 8.54 0.99 19.23
C LYS A 101 9.55 1.16 20.36
N GLU A 102 9.03 1.36 21.55
CA GLU A 102 9.84 1.28 22.79
C GLU A 102 9.84 -0.15 23.31
N ASP A 103 10.84 -0.50 24.11
CA ASP A 103 10.95 -1.84 24.68
C ASP A 103 9.72 -2.19 25.52
N GLY A 104 9.11 -3.35 25.24
CA GLY A 104 7.93 -3.83 25.93
C GLY A 104 6.61 -3.15 25.55
N SER A 105 6.63 -2.19 24.61
CA SER A 105 5.45 -1.47 24.16
C SER A 105 4.97 -1.95 22.79
N PHE A 106 3.71 -1.61 22.44
CA PHE A 106 3.20 -1.80 21.10
C PHE A 106 3.86 -0.83 20.14
N PRO A 107 4.08 -1.24 18.87
CA PRO A 107 4.57 -0.31 17.86
C PRO A 107 3.55 0.78 17.58
N LEU A 108 4.05 1.98 17.28
CA LEU A 108 3.24 3.14 16.91
C LEU A 108 3.50 3.52 15.46
N ILE A 109 2.46 3.81 14.73
CA ILE A 109 2.54 4.21 13.32
C ILE A 109 2.39 5.71 13.22
N ASN A 110 3.39 6.35 12.60
CA ASN A 110 3.30 7.76 12.25
C ASN A 110 2.52 7.88 10.94
N THR A 111 1.27 8.35 11.05
CA THR A 111 0.36 8.47 9.91
C THR A 111 0.80 9.50 8.88
N ASP A 112 1.67 10.44 9.26
CA ASP A 112 2.24 11.44 8.34
C ASP A 112 3.39 10.88 7.50
N GLU A 113 3.95 9.74 7.87
CA GLU A 113 5.05 9.09 7.16
C GLU A 113 4.64 7.77 6.49
N CYS A 114 3.59 7.11 6.99
CA CYS A 114 3.12 5.84 6.45
C CYS A 114 2.52 6.02 5.07
N THR A 115 3.06 5.29 4.08
CA THR A 115 2.52 5.31 2.70
C THR A 115 1.54 4.19 2.41
N GLY A 116 1.41 3.21 3.32
CA GLY A 116 0.50 2.07 3.12
C GLY A 116 1.05 1.02 2.15
N CYS A 117 2.38 0.86 2.07
CA CYS A 117 3.00 -0.08 1.14
C CYS A 117 2.74 -1.56 1.46
N GLY A 118 2.36 -1.89 2.70
CA GLY A 118 2.04 -3.25 3.12
C GLY A 118 3.22 -4.09 3.59
N ALA A 119 4.44 -3.54 3.62
CA ALA A 119 5.62 -4.29 4.07
C ALA A 119 5.48 -4.80 5.51
N CYS A 120 4.94 -3.96 6.41
CA CYS A 120 4.69 -4.34 7.80
C CYS A 120 3.61 -5.42 7.92
N GLN A 121 2.54 -5.31 7.16
CA GLN A 121 1.48 -6.33 7.13
C GLN A 121 2.03 -7.67 6.67
N ASN A 122 2.83 -7.66 5.60
CA ASN A 122 3.43 -8.87 5.04
C ASN A 122 4.44 -9.50 6.03
N ALA A 123 5.16 -8.68 6.80
CA ALA A 123 6.16 -9.15 7.75
C ALA A 123 5.57 -9.65 9.08
N CYS A 124 4.34 -9.27 9.43
CA CYS A 124 3.75 -9.60 10.72
C CYS A 124 3.40 -11.10 10.82
N PRO A 125 4.02 -11.86 11.74
CA PRO A 125 3.80 -13.32 11.81
C PRO A 125 2.44 -13.69 12.39
N VAL A 126 1.79 -12.78 13.13
CA VAL A 126 0.50 -13.01 13.79
C VAL A 126 -0.64 -12.24 13.11
N LYS A 127 -0.38 -11.61 11.97
CA LYS A 127 -1.35 -10.84 11.19
C LYS A 127 -2.05 -9.76 12.01
N ALA A 128 -1.30 -9.08 12.86
CA ALA A 128 -1.80 -8.00 13.70
C ALA A 128 -1.91 -6.66 12.96
N ILE A 129 -1.32 -6.55 11.77
CA ILE A 129 -1.28 -5.31 11.00
C ILE A 129 -2.10 -5.47 9.73
N THR A 130 -2.95 -4.48 9.47
CA THR A 130 -3.74 -4.40 8.24
C THR A 130 -3.58 -3.00 7.64
N VAL A 131 -3.32 -2.94 6.35
CA VAL A 131 -3.31 -1.66 5.61
C VAL A 131 -4.74 -1.36 5.20
N MET A 132 -5.27 -0.26 5.70
CA MET A 132 -6.62 0.19 5.43
C MET A 132 -6.64 1.19 4.27
N PRO A 133 -7.67 1.15 3.40
CA PRO A 133 -7.81 2.14 2.33
C PRO A 133 -8.04 3.54 2.89
N ILE A 134 -7.63 4.55 2.14
CA ILE A 134 -7.89 5.96 2.43
C ILE A 134 -8.77 6.54 1.33
N GLU A 135 -9.55 7.60 1.65
CA GLU A 135 -10.49 8.21 0.70
C GLU A 135 -9.78 8.85 -0.48
N GLN A 136 -8.64 9.49 -0.24
CA GLN A 136 -7.89 10.17 -1.28
C GLN A 136 -6.39 9.95 -1.09
N GLN A 137 -5.73 9.49 -2.14
CA GLN A 137 -4.28 9.33 -2.16
C GLN A 137 -3.62 10.72 -2.25
N LYS A 138 -2.53 10.90 -1.51
CA LYS A 138 -1.80 12.18 -1.46
C LYS A 138 -0.30 11.94 -1.40
N ILE A 139 0.46 12.94 -1.81
CA ILE A 139 1.91 12.97 -1.64
C ILE A 139 2.21 13.64 -0.29
N LEU A 140 2.95 12.94 0.56
CA LEU A 140 3.30 13.40 1.91
C LEU A 140 4.46 14.40 1.90
#